data_387c711479bce1e1a6093c1f186a81ba
#
_entry.id   387c711479bce1e1a6093c1f186a81ba
#
_cell.length_a   1.000
_cell.length_b   1.000
_cell.length_c   1.000
_cell.angle_alpha   90.00
_cell.angle_beta   90.00
_cell.angle_gamma   90.00
#
_symmetry.space_group_name_H-M   'P 1'
#
loop_
_entity.id
_entity.type
_entity.pdbx_description
1 polymer ?
#
loop_
_entity_poly.entity_id
_entity_poly.type
_entity_poly.pdbx_seq_one_letter_code
_entity_poly.pdbx_strand_id
1 'polypeptide(L)'
;MSYTEEVYERVVAQNPGEPEFHQAVKEVLDSLKVVIDRNEEKYRSLSILERLVEPERIISFRVPWVDDNGTVQVNKGYRVQFNSAIGPYKGGLRFHPTVNQSILKFLGFEQVFKNSLTGLPIGGGKGGSNFNPKGKSDREVMAFCQSFMTELCKYIGADTDVPAGDIGVGGREIGYLFGQYKRVRDLYEGVLTGKGLTYGGSLIRTEATGYGVVYILNELMKDHSDSLDGKTVVVTGSGNVAIYAVQKATQLGAKVVAMCDSNGYIYDPNGINLDVVKDIKEVKRGRIKEYADRVEGATYTEGVGIWNIKCDVYLPCATQNELDVDGVKTLVANGCKYIVEGANMPTTREATEYAMDNGRLFLPEKAANAGGVATSALEMSQNSQRLSWTSDEVDAKLHQIMVDIYAKISDAAKRYDLTDNYVAGANIAGFEKVVDAMIAQGIV
;
A
#
# COMPACT_ATOMS: atom_id res chain seq x y z
N MET A 1 22.28 -24.22 -10.47
CA MET A 1 21.46 -23.02 -10.38
C MET A 1 20.04 -23.46 -10.03
N SER A 2 19.40 -22.88 -9.05
CA SER A 2 18.00 -23.18 -8.72
C SER A 2 17.05 -22.57 -9.76
N TYR A 3 15.81 -23.04 -9.81
CA TYR A 3 14.82 -22.49 -10.73
C TYR A 3 14.57 -20.97 -10.52
N THR A 4 14.56 -20.53 -9.27
CA THR A 4 14.43 -19.09 -8.94
C THR A 4 15.62 -18.27 -9.46
N GLU A 5 16.85 -18.78 -9.35
CA GLU A 5 18.05 -18.12 -9.86
C GLU A 5 18.05 -18.02 -11.38
N GLU A 6 17.68 -19.10 -12.08
CA GLU A 6 17.57 -19.10 -13.54
C GLU A 6 16.58 -18.06 -14.05
N VAL A 7 15.39 -17.99 -13.41
CA VAL A 7 14.36 -16.99 -13.78
C VAL A 7 14.85 -15.59 -13.47
N TYR A 8 15.49 -15.37 -12.33
CA TYR A 8 16.03 -14.06 -11.98
C TYR A 8 17.08 -13.57 -12.98
N GLU A 9 18.06 -14.42 -13.34
CA GLU A 9 19.08 -14.06 -14.34
C GLU A 9 18.46 -13.73 -15.70
N ARG A 10 17.42 -14.47 -16.10
CA ARG A 10 16.67 -14.18 -17.32
C ARG A 10 15.97 -12.80 -17.22
N VAL A 11 15.36 -12.47 -16.10
CA VAL A 11 14.72 -11.14 -15.90
C VAL A 11 15.75 -10.02 -16.03
N VAL A 12 16.93 -10.16 -15.41
CA VAL A 12 18.01 -9.17 -15.52
C VAL A 12 18.48 -9.02 -16.96
N ALA A 13 18.68 -10.11 -17.67
CA ALA A 13 19.13 -10.08 -19.06
C ALA A 13 18.11 -9.45 -20.03
N GLN A 14 16.82 -9.69 -19.80
CA GLN A 14 15.74 -9.21 -20.67
C GLN A 14 15.29 -7.77 -20.35
N ASN A 15 15.61 -7.24 -19.18
CA ASN A 15 15.21 -5.91 -18.73
C ASN A 15 16.43 -5.03 -18.37
N PRO A 16 17.35 -4.77 -19.28
CA PRO A 16 18.55 -3.99 -18.99
C PRO A 16 18.15 -2.56 -18.56
N GLY A 17 18.73 -2.06 -17.46
CA GLY A 17 18.48 -0.73 -16.98
C GLY A 17 17.21 -0.57 -16.10
N GLU A 18 16.65 -1.66 -15.57
CA GLU A 18 15.49 -1.65 -14.67
C GLU A 18 15.86 -2.16 -13.26
N PRO A 19 16.76 -1.48 -12.52
CA PRO A 19 17.30 -1.98 -11.25
C PRO A 19 16.24 -2.14 -10.15
N GLU A 20 15.23 -1.27 -10.09
CA GLU A 20 14.16 -1.34 -9.09
C GLU A 20 13.30 -2.60 -9.32
N PHE A 21 13.04 -2.92 -10.58
CA PHE A 21 12.31 -4.15 -10.93
C PHE A 21 13.14 -5.40 -10.65
N HIS A 22 14.44 -5.39 -10.96
CA HIS A 22 15.33 -6.52 -10.62
C HIS A 22 15.34 -6.80 -9.12
N GLN A 23 15.45 -5.76 -8.29
CA GLN A 23 15.47 -5.90 -6.85
C GLN A 23 14.17 -6.53 -6.33
N ALA A 24 13.02 -6.03 -6.77
CA ALA A 24 11.72 -6.55 -6.34
C ALA A 24 11.52 -8.02 -6.73
N VAL A 25 11.88 -8.39 -7.97
CA VAL A 25 11.81 -9.79 -8.41
C VAL A 25 12.71 -10.68 -7.56
N LYS A 26 13.95 -10.24 -7.29
CA LYS A 26 14.88 -11.01 -6.46
C LYS A 26 14.31 -11.25 -5.06
N GLU A 27 13.85 -10.22 -4.39
CA GLU A 27 13.32 -10.30 -3.03
C GLU A 27 12.12 -11.24 -2.94
N VAL A 28 11.21 -11.15 -3.90
CA VAL A 28 10.04 -12.05 -3.95
C VAL A 28 10.45 -13.48 -4.21
N LEU A 29 11.28 -13.76 -5.23
CA LEU A 29 11.72 -15.11 -5.56
C LEU A 29 12.53 -15.75 -4.43
N ASP A 30 13.41 -15.00 -3.77
CA ASP A 30 14.17 -15.48 -2.61
C ASP A 30 13.23 -15.90 -1.47
N SER A 31 12.19 -15.12 -1.19
CA SER A 31 11.21 -15.41 -0.14
C SER A 31 10.29 -16.60 -0.46
N LEU A 32 10.12 -16.92 -1.74
CA LEU A 32 9.26 -18.01 -2.22
C LEU A 32 10.01 -19.33 -2.45
N LYS A 33 11.34 -19.34 -2.25
CA LYS A 33 12.17 -20.50 -2.55
C LYS A 33 11.65 -21.78 -1.89
N VAL A 34 11.21 -21.72 -0.64
CA VAL A 34 10.68 -22.88 0.10
C VAL A 34 9.43 -23.49 -0.55
N VAL A 35 8.57 -22.67 -1.15
CA VAL A 35 7.36 -23.11 -1.85
C VAL A 35 7.71 -23.66 -3.23
N ILE A 36 8.59 -22.97 -3.92
CA ILE A 36 8.99 -23.30 -5.29
C ILE A 36 9.75 -24.63 -5.30
N ASP A 37 10.72 -24.83 -4.40
CA ASP A 37 11.49 -26.09 -4.31
C ASP A 37 10.59 -27.32 -4.04
N ARG A 38 9.49 -27.15 -3.26
CA ARG A 38 8.51 -28.23 -3.02
C ARG A 38 7.66 -28.59 -4.24
N ASN A 39 7.57 -27.71 -5.24
CA ASN A 39 6.70 -27.86 -6.42
C ASN A 39 7.44 -27.62 -7.74
N GLU A 40 8.76 -27.68 -7.76
CA GLU A 40 9.60 -27.22 -8.88
C GLU A 40 9.23 -27.86 -10.21
N GLU A 41 9.08 -29.20 -10.27
CA GLU A 41 8.72 -29.90 -11.49
C GLU A 41 7.42 -29.40 -12.11
N LYS A 42 6.39 -29.22 -11.28
CA LYS A 42 5.08 -28.69 -11.69
C LYS A 42 5.19 -27.25 -12.20
N TYR A 43 5.89 -26.40 -11.47
CA TYR A 43 6.00 -24.99 -11.83
C TYR A 43 6.86 -24.77 -13.08
N ARG A 44 7.95 -25.53 -13.25
CA ARG A 44 8.76 -25.51 -14.48
C ARG A 44 7.97 -25.96 -15.70
N SER A 45 7.22 -27.06 -15.59
CA SER A 45 6.46 -27.60 -16.72
C SER A 45 5.41 -26.64 -17.27
N LEU A 46 4.97 -25.68 -16.46
CA LEU A 46 3.97 -24.66 -16.81
C LEU A 46 4.57 -23.25 -16.94
N SER A 47 5.89 -23.10 -16.84
CA SER A 47 6.60 -21.81 -16.86
C SER A 47 5.97 -20.79 -15.91
N ILE A 48 5.62 -21.22 -14.70
CA ILE A 48 4.87 -20.39 -13.75
C ILE A 48 5.65 -19.14 -13.35
N LEU A 49 6.93 -19.29 -13.01
CA LEU A 49 7.72 -18.15 -12.56
C LEU A 49 7.98 -17.17 -13.71
N GLU A 50 8.28 -17.67 -14.91
CA GLU A 50 8.48 -16.84 -16.09
C GLU A 50 7.23 -15.99 -16.41
N ARG A 51 6.05 -16.60 -16.32
CA ARG A 51 4.77 -15.90 -16.53
C ARG A 51 4.43 -14.96 -15.38
N LEU A 52 4.85 -15.28 -14.16
CA LEU A 52 4.57 -14.46 -12.98
C LEU A 52 5.40 -13.17 -12.95
N VAL A 53 6.66 -13.22 -13.43
CA VAL A 53 7.57 -12.06 -13.41
C VAL A 53 7.48 -11.20 -14.68
N GLU A 54 6.75 -11.66 -15.69
CA GLU A 54 6.53 -10.88 -16.92
C GLU A 54 5.14 -10.24 -16.88
N PRO A 55 5.02 -8.90 -17.01
CA PRO A 55 3.72 -8.25 -17.06
C PRO A 55 2.95 -8.68 -18.33
N GLU A 56 1.65 -8.90 -18.19
CA GLU A 56 0.78 -9.27 -19.34
C GLU A 56 0.77 -8.17 -20.39
N ARG A 57 0.87 -6.90 -19.98
CA ARG A 57 0.90 -5.75 -20.91
C ARG A 57 1.52 -4.51 -20.28
N ILE A 58 2.30 -3.78 -21.06
CA ILE A 58 2.78 -2.43 -20.76
C ILE A 58 2.29 -1.47 -21.84
N ILE A 59 1.62 -0.41 -21.43
CA ILE A 59 1.16 0.67 -22.30
C ILE A 59 1.98 1.92 -21.96
N SER A 60 2.61 2.52 -22.97
CA SER A 60 3.34 3.76 -22.86
C SER A 60 2.82 4.74 -23.91
N PHE A 61 2.55 5.98 -23.50
CA PHE A 61 1.96 6.98 -24.39
C PHE A 61 2.45 8.40 -24.05
N ARG A 62 2.36 9.28 -25.04
CA ARG A 62 2.68 10.69 -24.92
C ARG A 62 1.48 11.46 -24.35
N VAL A 63 1.75 12.39 -23.44
CA VAL A 63 0.75 13.26 -22.81
C VAL A 63 1.09 14.72 -23.07
N PRO A 64 0.61 15.32 -24.17
CA PRO A 64 0.77 16.76 -24.44
C PRO A 64 -0.33 17.55 -23.71
N TRP A 65 0.04 18.67 -23.10
CA TRP A 65 -0.90 19.58 -22.43
C TRP A 65 -0.37 21.02 -22.48
N VAL A 66 -1.22 22.00 -22.19
CA VAL A 66 -0.85 23.42 -22.24
C VAL A 66 -0.85 23.99 -20.82
N ASP A 67 0.24 24.63 -20.43
CA ASP A 67 0.38 25.28 -19.14
C ASP A 67 -0.32 26.66 -19.08
N ASP A 68 -0.28 27.30 -17.93
CA ASP A 68 -0.93 28.58 -17.69
C ASP A 68 -0.36 29.73 -18.54
N ASN A 69 0.85 29.59 -19.05
CA ASN A 69 1.51 30.54 -19.92
C ASN A 69 1.21 30.31 -21.42
N GLY A 70 0.40 29.28 -21.73
CA GLY A 70 0.11 28.91 -23.13
C GLY A 70 1.20 28.05 -23.77
N THR A 71 2.20 27.58 -23.02
CA THR A 71 3.29 26.73 -23.52
C THR A 71 2.86 25.26 -23.54
N VAL A 72 3.16 24.59 -24.67
CA VAL A 72 2.90 23.14 -24.77
C VAL A 72 3.95 22.36 -23.99
N GLN A 73 3.48 21.58 -23.06
CA GLN A 73 4.26 20.64 -22.26
C GLN A 73 4.03 19.21 -22.74
N VAL A 74 5.04 18.35 -22.60
CA VAL A 74 4.95 16.95 -23.00
C VAL A 74 5.48 16.06 -21.89
N ASN A 75 4.62 15.19 -21.38
CA ASN A 75 4.98 14.16 -20.42
C ASN A 75 4.80 12.77 -21.02
N LYS A 76 5.31 11.77 -20.31
CA LYS A 76 5.15 10.36 -20.67
C LYS A 76 4.20 9.69 -19.69
N GLY A 77 3.19 9.04 -20.21
CA GLY A 77 2.24 8.25 -19.44
C GLY A 77 2.50 6.76 -19.58
N TYR A 78 2.14 5.99 -18.54
CA TYR A 78 2.31 4.54 -18.49
C TYR A 78 1.14 3.86 -17.78
N ARG A 79 0.84 2.63 -18.21
CA ARG A 79 0.05 1.66 -17.46
C ARG A 79 0.67 0.29 -17.62
N VAL A 80 1.04 -0.33 -16.50
CA VAL A 80 1.47 -1.73 -16.42
C VAL A 80 0.28 -2.54 -15.94
N GLN A 81 -0.22 -3.40 -16.81
CA GLN A 81 -1.23 -4.42 -16.55
C GLN A 81 -0.46 -5.71 -16.27
N PHE A 82 -0.22 -5.98 -14.98
CA PHE A 82 0.80 -6.94 -14.61
C PHE A 82 0.28 -8.38 -14.62
N ASN A 83 -0.81 -8.64 -13.91
CA ASN A 83 -1.39 -9.98 -13.83
C ASN A 83 -2.89 -9.90 -13.55
N SER A 84 -3.70 -10.57 -14.33
CA SER A 84 -5.17 -10.61 -14.26
C SER A 84 -5.75 -11.95 -13.79
N ALA A 85 -4.93 -12.90 -13.39
CA ALA A 85 -5.38 -14.25 -13.06
C ALA A 85 -6.47 -14.29 -11.96
N ILE A 86 -6.49 -13.32 -11.05
CA ILE A 86 -7.46 -13.27 -9.95
C ILE A 86 -8.49 -12.15 -10.09
N GLY A 87 -8.49 -11.40 -11.18
CA GLY A 87 -9.48 -10.33 -11.45
C GLY A 87 -8.91 -9.18 -12.28
N PRO A 88 -9.72 -8.13 -12.53
CA PRO A 88 -9.29 -6.95 -13.26
C PRO A 88 -8.01 -6.35 -12.67
N TYR A 89 -7.13 -5.80 -13.53
CA TYR A 89 -5.93 -5.12 -13.05
C TYR A 89 -6.32 -4.00 -12.09
N LYS A 90 -5.66 -3.92 -10.95
CA LYS A 90 -5.93 -2.92 -9.91
C LYS A 90 -4.64 -2.36 -9.34
N GLY A 91 -4.55 -1.04 -9.28
CA GLY A 91 -3.42 -0.33 -8.66
C GLY A 91 -3.38 1.15 -9.02
N GLY A 92 -2.66 1.92 -8.23
CA GLY A 92 -2.63 3.37 -8.28
C GLY A 92 -1.96 3.95 -9.52
N LEU A 93 -2.29 5.22 -9.78
CA LEU A 93 -1.57 6.10 -10.70
C LEU A 93 -0.66 7.02 -9.87
N ARG A 94 0.63 7.09 -10.22
CA ARG A 94 1.61 7.96 -9.58
C ARG A 94 1.99 9.11 -10.51
N PHE A 95 1.84 10.35 -10.05
CA PHE A 95 2.35 11.53 -10.76
C PHE A 95 3.52 12.10 -9.98
N HIS A 96 4.73 11.82 -10.48
CA HIS A 96 5.97 12.28 -9.86
C HIS A 96 7.11 12.31 -10.89
N PRO A 97 8.04 13.28 -10.83
CA PRO A 97 9.13 13.39 -11.81
C PRO A 97 10.01 12.15 -11.97
N THR A 98 10.11 11.33 -10.93
CA THR A 98 10.92 10.09 -10.94
C THR A 98 10.25 8.91 -11.61
N VAL A 99 8.97 9.01 -11.98
CA VAL A 99 8.23 7.90 -12.60
C VAL A 99 8.86 7.49 -13.91
N ASN A 100 9.19 6.22 -14.00
CA ASN A 100 9.69 5.55 -15.18
C ASN A 100 9.11 4.12 -15.27
N GLN A 101 9.43 3.40 -16.32
CA GLN A 101 8.90 2.04 -16.55
C GLN A 101 9.35 1.04 -15.48
N SER A 102 10.63 1.08 -15.07
CA SER A 102 11.19 0.18 -14.06
C SER A 102 10.43 0.29 -12.72
N ILE A 103 10.21 1.54 -12.26
CA ILE A 103 9.46 1.82 -11.03
C ILE A 103 8.01 1.27 -11.14
N LEU A 104 7.36 1.47 -12.28
CA LEU A 104 5.97 1.02 -12.43
C LEU A 104 5.84 -0.50 -12.61
N LYS A 105 6.82 -1.15 -13.22
CA LYS A 105 6.90 -2.62 -13.27
C LYS A 105 7.08 -3.20 -11.86
N PHE A 106 8.03 -2.68 -11.11
CA PHE A 106 8.27 -3.08 -9.72
C PHE A 106 7.01 -2.95 -8.88
N LEU A 107 6.40 -1.75 -8.89
CA LEU A 107 5.18 -1.49 -8.13
C LEU A 107 3.98 -2.32 -8.60
N GLY A 108 3.88 -2.59 -9.89
CA GLY A 108 2.85 -3.47 -10.46
C GLY A 108 3.02 -4.92 -10.03
N PHE A 109 4.25 -5.41 -10.00
CA PHE A 109 4.60 -6.75 -9.53
C PHE A 109 4.24 -6.96 -8.06
N GLU A 110 4.65 -6.05 -7.19
CA GLU A 110 4.29 -6.12 -5.77
C GLU A 110 2.77 -6.01 -5.53
N GLN A 111 2.09 -5.21 -6.36
CA GLN A 111 0.65 -5.04 -6.27
C GLN A 111 -0.11 -6.35 -6.51
N VAL A 112 0.41 -7.27 -7.32
CA VAL A 112 -0.18 -8.60 -7.54
C VAL A 112 -0.33 -9.36 -6.22
N PHE A 113 0.74 -9.44 -5.44
CA PHE A 113 0.75 -10.16 -4.15
C PHE A 113 -0.10 -9.44 -3.09
N LYS A 114 0.00 -8.13 -3.00
CA LYS A 114 -0.80 -7.34 -2.07
C LYS A 114 -2.30 -7.51 -2.33
N ASN A 115 -2.73 -7.43 -3.58
CA ASN A 115 -4.14 -7.56 -3.93
C ASN A 115 -4.66 -8.98 -3.66
N SER A 116 -3.85 -9.99 -3.92
CA SER A 116 -4.22 -11.39 -3.70
C SER A 116 -4.54 -11.70 -2.23
N LEU A 117 -3.85 -11.06 -1.29
CA LEU A 117 -4.08 -11.24 0.14
C LEU A 117 -5.48 -10.79 0.56
N THR A 118 -6.06 -9.77 -0.07
CA THR A 118 -7.40 -9.28 0.28
C THR A 118 -8.51 -10.32 0.11
N GLY A 119 -8.26 -11.36 -0.69
CA GLY A 119 -9.28 -12.35 -1.04
C GLY A 119 -10.27 -11.89 -2.11
N LEU A 120 -10.25 -10.62 -2.47
CA LEU A 120 -11.15 -10.02 -3.44
C LEU A 120 -10.69 -10.28 -4.89
N PRO A 121 -11.61 -10.27 -5.87
CA PRO A 121 -11.31 -10.56 -7.28
C PRO A 121 -10.68 -9.34 -7.96
N ILE A 122 -9.45 -9.02 -7.61
CA ILE A 122 -8.65 -7.93 -8.19
C ILE A 122 -7.24 -8.40 -8.50
N GLY A 123 -6.82 -8.21 -9.73
CA GLY A 123 -5.46 -8.46 -10.21
C GLY A 123 -4.48 -7.36 -9.84
N GLY A 124 -3.30 -7.38 -10.43
CA GLY A 124 -2.24 -6.39 -10.17
C GLY A 124 -1.96 -5.49 -11.37
N GLY A 125 -1.83 -4.20 -11.11
CA GLY A 125 -1.42 -3.22 -12.09
C GLY A 125 -0.91 -1.94 -11.45
N LYS A 126 -0.19 -1.13 -12.22
CA LYS A 126 0.32 0.18 -11.78
C LYS A 126 0.45 1.12 -12.97
N GLY A 127 0.28 2.41 -12.73
CA GLY A 127 0.46 3.40 -13.78
C GLY A 127 0.97 4.73 -13.25
N GLY A 128 1.12 5.68 -14.15
CA GLY A 128 1.53 7.01 -13.78
C GLY A 128 2.21 7.80 -14.88
N SER A 129 2.81 8.89 -14.48
CA SER A 129 3.52 9.81 -15.36
C SER A 129 4.65 10.52 -14.64
N ASN A 130 5.66 10.96 -15.39
CA ASN A 130 6.70 11.86 -14.90
C ASN A 130 6.22 13.31 -14.70
N PHE A 131 4.93 13.55 -14.74
CA PHE A 131 4.30 14.83 -14.41
C PHE A 131 4.45 15.16 -12.92
N ASN A 132 4.81 16.42 -12.62
CA ASN A 132 4.89 16.91 -11.24
C ASN A 132 3.69 17.83 -10.94
N PRO A 133 2.72 17.41 -10.14
CA PRO A 133 1.56 18.24 -9.78
C PRO A 133 1.87 19.35 -8.76
N LYS A 134 3.04 19.29 -8.08
CA LYS A 134 3.41 20.29 -7.08
C LYS A 134 3.62 21.66 -7.72
N GLY A 135 2.97 22.68 -7.15
CA GLY A 135 3.07 24.06 -7.64
C GLY A 135 2.30 24.33 -8.93
N LYS A 136 1.55 23.37 -9.45
CA LYS A 136 0.68 23.54 -10.62
C LYS A 136 -0.70 24.05 -10.20
N SER A 137 -1.28 24.92 -11.05
CA SER A 137 -2.66 25.35 -10.87
C SER A 137 -3.66 24.21 -11.09
N ASP A 138 -4.88 24.37 -10.59
CA ASP A 138 -5.95 23.39 -10.84
C ASP A 138 -6.25 23.26 -12.35
N ARG A 139 -6.12 24.34 -13.11
CA ARG A 139 -6.30 24.34 -14.57
C ARG A 139 -5.22 23.51 -15.25
N GLU A 140 -3.95 23.67 -14.87
CA GLU A 140 -2.84 22.89 -15.41
C GLU A 140 -3.00 21.39 -15.08
N VAL A 141 -3.31 21.06 -13.83
CA VAL A 141 -3.54 19.66 -13.40
C VAL A 141 -4.73 19.05 -14.14
N MET A 142 -5.81 19.80 -14.32
CA MET A 142 -6.97 19.35 -15.08
C MET A 142 -6.60 19.10 -16.55
N ALA A 143 -5.90 20.02 -17.19
CA ALA A 143 -5.45 19.87 -18.59
C ALA A 143 -4.57 18.63 -18.78
N PHE A 144 -3.63 18.42 -17.85
CA PHE A 144 -2.81 17.21 -17.84
C PHE A 144 -3.65 15.93 -17.65
N CYS A 145 -4.51 15.87 -16.66
CA CYS A 145 -5.37 14.71 -16.39
C CYS A 145 -6.29 14.37 -17.57
N GLN A 146 -6.84 15.37 -18.23
CA GLN A 146 -7.68 15.18 -19.42
C GLN A 146 -6.90 14.59 -20.58
N SER A 147 -5.69 15.11 -20.86
CA SER A 147 -4.82 14.56 -21.89
C SER A 147 -4.37 13.13 -21.55
N PHE A 148 -3.95 12.88 -20.33
CA PHE A 148 -3.55 11.55 -19.84
C PHE A 148 -4.69 10.52 -20.00
N MET A 149 -5.90 10.86 -19.57
CA MET A 149 -7.05 9.96 -19.64
C MET A 149 -7.53 9.74 -21.06
N THR A 150 -7.38 10.70 -21.96
CA THR A 150 -7.72 10.53 -23.38
C THR A 150 -7.00 9.34 -24.04
N GLU A 151 -5.75 9.10 -23.62
CA GLU A 151 -5.02 7.92 -24.06
C GLU A 151 -5.33 6.68 -23.23
N LEU A 152 -5.33 6.82 -21.89
CA LEU A 152 -5.51 5.69 -20.98
C LEU A 152 -6.89 5.04 -21.09
N CYS A 153 -7.95 5.79 -21.40
CA CYS A 153 -9.33 5.30 -21.46
C CYS A 153 -9.55 4.16 -22.46
N LYS A 154 -8.63 3.96 -23.40
CA LYS A 154 -8.67 2.88 -24.40
C LYS A 154 -8.39 1.51 -23.80
N TYR A 155 -7.77 1.45 -22.61
CA TYR A 155 -7.20 0.25 -22.00
C TYR A 155 -7.77 -0.09 -20.63
N ILE A 156 -8.61 0.78 -20.07
CA ILE A 156 -9.19 0.61 -18.74
C ILE A 156 -10.73 0.54 -18.80
N GLY A 157 -11.31 0.02 -17.73
CA GLY A 157 -12.76 -0.14 -17.59
C GLY A 157 -13.09 -0.90 -16.31
N ALA A 158 -14.36 -0.90 -15.92
CA ALA A 158 -14.83 -1.49 -14.65
C ALA A 158 -14.43 -2.96 -14.48
N ASP A 159 -14.44 -3.74 -15.57
CA ASP A 159 -14.17 -5.18 -15.56
C ASP A 159 -12.82 -5.55 -16.20
N THR A 160 -12.03 -4.57 -16.61
CA THR A 160 -10.74 -4.79 -17.26
C THR A 160 -9.58 -4.32 -16.40
N ASP A 161 -9.59 -3.04 -16.05
CA ASP A 161 -8.50 -2.38 -15.33
C ASP A 161 -9.06 -1.15 -14.59
N VAL A 162 -8.92 -1.13 -13.27
CA VAL A 162 -9.47 -0.08 -12.41
C VAL A 162 -8.35 0.63 -11.65
N PRO A 163 -7.80 1.73 -12.19
CA PRO A 163 -6.80 2.52 -11.52
C PRO A 163 -7.33 3.22 -10.25
N ALA A 164 -6.41 3.64 -9.40
CA ALA A 164 -6.69 4.38 -8.16
C ALA A 164 -5.71 5.55 -7.98
N GLY A 165 -5.82 6.29 -6.88
CA GLY A 165 -4.82 7.27 -6.49
C GLY A 165 -3.55 6.64 -5.91
N ASP A 166 -2.46 7.40 -5.99
CA ASP A 166 -1.14 7.13 -5.40
C ASP A 166 -0.41 8.49 -5.22
N ILE A 167 0.90 8.52 -5.02
CA ILE A 167 1.67 9.77 -4.91
C ILE A 167 1.33 10.72 -6.06
N GLY A 168 0.96 11.95 -5.72
CA GLY A 168 0.58 12.99 -6.69
C GLY A 168 -0.78 12.82 -7.35
N VAL A 169 -1.57 11.83 -6.94
CA VAL A 169 -2.93 11.58 -7.45
C VAL A 169 -3.89 11.39 -6.27
N GLY A 170 -4.56 12.46 -5.90
CA GLY A 170 -5.59 12.47 -4.86
C GLY A 170 -7.00 12.57 -5.46
N GLY A 171 -7.97 12.93 -4.61
CA GLY A 171 -9.37 13.04 -5.01
C GLY A 171 -9.61 14.06 -6.13
N ARG A 172 -8.83 15.16 -6.18
CA ARG A 172 -8.86 16.16 -7.25
C ARG A 172 -8.50 15.53 -8.61
N GLU A 173 -7.37 14.89 -8.68
CA GLU A 173 -6.87 14.23 -9.91
C GLU A 173 -7.82 13.10 -10.34
N ILE A 174 -8.28 12.28 -9.41
CA ILE A 174 -9.27 11.23 -9.69
C ILE A 174 -10.55 11.83 -10.27
N GLY A 175 -11.01 12.97 -9.75
CA GLY A 175 -12.17 13.68 -10.28
C GLY A 175 -11.99 14.11 -11.74
N TYR A 176 -10.85 14.73 -12.06
CA TYR A 176 -10.53 15.17 -13.42
C TYR A 176 -10.38 13.99 -14.39
N LEU A 177 -9.71 12.91 -13.94
CA LEU A 177 -9.56 11.69 -14.72
C LEU A 177 -10.92 11.01 -15.00
N PHE A 178 -11.78 10.89 -13.98
CA PHE A 178 -13.11 10.30 -14.13
C PHE A 178 -14.02 11.13 -15.05
N GLY A 179 -14.00 12.45 -14.88
CA GLY A 179 -14.78 13.35 -15.76
C GLY A 179 -14.40 13.22 -17.24
N GLN A 180 -13.09 13.10 -17.53
CA GLN A 180 -12.62 12.90 -18.90
C GLN A 180 -12.94 11.50 -19.42
N TYR A 181 -12.79 10.44 -18.61
CA TYR A 181 -13.20 9.10 -18.97
C TYR A 181 -14.66 9.06 -19.40
N LYS A 182 -15.55 9.56 -18.54
CA LYS A 182 -16.98 9.65 -18.83
C LYS A 182 -17.29 10.40 -20.13
N ARG A 183 -16.58 11.51 -20.37
CA ARG A 183 -16.78 12.34 -21.56
C ARG A 183 -16.35 11.62 -22.85
N VAL A 184 -15.21 10.91 -22.83
CA VAL A 184 -14.65 10.27 -24.02
C VAL A 184 -15.34 8.92 -24.32
N ARG A 185 -15.65 8.15 -23.26
CA ARG A 185 -16.24 6.81 -23.41
C ARG A 185 -17.76 6.83 -23.50
N ASP A 186 -18.41 7.93 -23.14
CA ASP A 186 -19.87 8.06 -22.98
C ASP A 186 -20.44 6.98 -22.03
N LEU A 187 -19.67 6.63 -20.99
CA LEU A 187 -20.01 5.62 -20.00
C LEU A 187 -19.91 6.17 -18.58
N TYR A 188 -20.88 5.82 -17.74
CA TYR A 188 -20.82 6.04 -16.31
C TYR A 188 -20.70 4.67 -15.60
N GLU A 189 -19.49 4.24 -15.35
CA GLU A 189 -19.20 2.92 -14.81
C GLU A 189 -18.19 3.00 -13.64
N GLY A 190 -17.95 1.87 -12.97
CA GLY A 190 -17.06 1.75 -11.83
C GLY A 190 -15.56 1.76 -12.15
N VAL A 191 -15.15 2.51 -13.17
CA VAL A 191 -13.72 2.76 -13.46
C VAL A 191 -13.16 3.78 -12.48
N LEU A 192 -11.91 3.64 -12.09
CA LEU A 192 -11.24 4.41 -11.04
C LEU A 192 -11.85 4.23 -9.64
N THR A 193 -11.01 4.20 -8.63
CA THR A 193 -11.40 4.24 -7.21
C THR A 193 -10.72 5.40 -6.49
N GLY A 194 -11.29 5.77 -5.33
CA GLY A 194 -10.96 7.02 -4.65
C GLY A 194 -11.77 8.20 -5.18
N LYS A 195 -12.92 7.92 -5.79
CA LYS A 195 -13.87 8.93 -6.26
C LYS A 195 -14.50 9.67 -5.08
N GLY A 196 -14.98 10.88 -5.35
CA GLY A 196 -15.80 11.62 -4.40
C GLY A 196 -17.14 10.92 -4.13
N LEU A 197 -17.70 11.12 -2.94
CA LEU A 197 -18.98 10.49 -2.53
C LEU A 197 -20.15 10.86 -3.44
N THR A 198 -20.09 12.02 -4.10
CA THR A 198 -21.14 12.49 -5.01
C THR A 198 -21.18 11.77 -6.37
N TYR A 199 -20.15 10.99 -6.69
CA TYR A 199 -20.03 10.29 -7.96
C TYR A 199 -19.44 8.88 -7.86
N GLY A 200 -19.82 8.14 -6.82
CA GLY A 200 -19.56 6.71 -6.69
C GLY A 200 -18.39 6.34 -5.78
N GLY A 201 -17.90 7.28 -4.98
CA GLY A 201 -16.89 7.00 -3.94
C GLY A 201 -17.47 6.21 -2.77
N SER A 202 -16.60 5.57 -1.99
CA SER A 202 -16.95 4.82 -0.79
C SER A 202 -16.63 5.59 0.48
N LEU A 203 -17.48 5.47 1.49
CA LEU A 203 -17.15 5.82 2.86
C LEU A 203 -15.99 4.96 3.38
N ILE A 204 -15.37 5.38 4.48
CA ILE A 204 -14.23 4.70 5.13
C ILE A 204 -12.94 4.66 4.25
N ARG A 205 -12.95 5.16 3.01
CA ARG A 205 -11.77 5.08 2.14
C ARG A 205 -10.55 5.83 2.69
N THR A 206 -10.78 6.96 3.35
CA THR A 206 -9.71 7.77 3.95
C THR A 206 -9.10 7.08 5.17
N GLU A 207 -9.95 6.46 5.97
CA GLU A 207 -9.61 5.76 7.21
C GLU A 207 -8.98 4.38 6.98
N ALA A 208 -9.33 3.76 5.87
CA ALA A 208 -9.17 2.33 5.62
C ALA A 208 -7.77 1.76 5.83
N THR A 209 -6.73 2.49 5.44
CA THR A 209 -5.36 2.01 5.61
C THR A 209 -4.97 1.98 7.09
N GLY A 210 -5.20 3.09 7.80
CA GLY A 210 -4.91 3.17 9.24
C GLY A 210 -5.74 2.19 10.07
N TYR A 211 -7.04 2.07 9.76
CA TYR A 211 -7.91 1.08 10.41
C TYR A 211 -7.44 -0.35 10.15
N GLY A 212 -7.07 -0.66 8.91
CA GLY A 212 -6.57 -1.98 8.52
C GLY A 212 -5.31 -2.39 9.29
N VAL A 213 -4.35 -1.47 9.46
CA VAL A 213 -3.14 -1.69 10.26
C VAL A 213 -3.49 -2.11 11.69
N VAL A 214 -4.46 -1.45 12.29
CA VAL A 214 -4.85 -1.74 13.68
C VAL A 214 -5.69 -3.02 13.78
N TYR A 215 -6.54 -3.31 12.80
CA TYR A 215 -7.30 -4.55 12.78
C TYR A 215 -6.41 -5.78 12.68
N ILE A 216 -5.44 -5.77 11.75
CA ILE A 216 -4.52 -6.91 11.61
C ILE A 216 -3.57 -7.06 12.81
N LEU A 217 -3.12 -5.94 13.41
CA LEU A 217 -2.39 -5.95 14.68
C LEU A 217 -3.19 -6.61 15.78
N ASN A 218 -4.48 -6.29 15.88
CA ASN A 218 -5.36 -6.87 16.90
C ASN A 218 -5.49 -8.40 16.74
N GLU A 219 -5.56 -8.91 15.50
CA GLU A 219 -5.57 -10.35 15.24
C GLU A 219 -4.23 -11.01 15.58
N LEU A 220 -3.10 -10.37 15.24
CA LEU A 220 -1.77 -10.81 15.66
C LEU A 220 -1.69 -10.93 17.19
N MET A 221 -2.16 -9.92 17.91
CA MET A 221 -2.13 -9.93 19.37
C MET A 221 -3.00 -11.03 19.96
N LYS A 222 -4.20 -11.26 19.42
CA LYS A 222 -5.10 -12.36 19.84
C LYS A 222 -4.45 -13.73 19.67
N ASP A 223 -3.78 -13.99 18.54
CA ASP A 223 -3.08 -15.27 18.30
C ASP A 223 -1.96 -15.51 19.33
N HIS A 224 -1.38 -14.42 19.86
CA HIS A 224 -0.36 -14.44 20.91
C HIS A 224 -0.94 -14.21 22.34
N SER A 225 -2.24 -14.42 22.55
CA SER A 225 -2.93 -14.24 23.84
C SER A 225 -2.72 -12.87 24.48
N ASP A 226 -2.70 -11.82 23.65
CA ASP A 226 -2.49 -10.42 24.05
C ASP A 226 -3.62 -9.52 23.50
N SER A 227 -3.67 -8.27 23.89
CA SER A 227 -4.66 -7.29 23.42
C SER A 227 -4.08 -5.88 23.34
N LEU A 228 -4.72 -5.02 22.55
CA LEU A 228 -4.37 -3.59 22.47
C LEU A 228 -4.74 -2.81 23.74
N ASP A 229 -5.69 -3.29 24.54
CA ASP A 229 -6.16 -2.60 25.71
C ASP A 229 -5.03 -2.34 26.72
N GLY A 230 -4.85 -1.08 27.09
CA GLY A 230 -3.78 -0.63 27.98
C GLY A 230 -2.37 -0.58 27.39
N LYS A 231 -2.15 -0.98 26.14
CA LYS A 231 -0.82 -0.93 25.49
C LYS A 231 -0.39 0.47 25.16
N THR A 232 0.90 0.73 25.32
CA THR A 232 1.54 1.96 24.87
C THR A 232 1.96 1.83 23.40
N VAL A 233 1.47 2.74 22.55
CA VAL A 233 1.69 2.72 21.10
C VAL A 233 2.42 3.97 20.64
N VAL A 234 3.41 3.80 19.77
CA VAL A 234 4.07 4.87 19.02
C VAL A 234 3.69 4.73 17.55
N VAL A 235 3.27 5.84 16.93
CA VAL A 235 2.89 5.90 15.51
C VAL A 235 3.76 6.93 14.83
N THR A 236 4.49 6.55 13.78
CA THR A 236 5.22 7.54 12.98
C THR A 236 4.33 8.19 11.93
N GLY A 237 4.67 9.42 11.57
CA GLY A 237 3.86 10.20 10.63
C GLY A 237 2.74 11.00 11.30
N SER A 238 2.09 11.81 10.48
CA SER A 238 0.92 12.62 10.83
C SER A 238 0.00 12.85 9.61
N GLY A 239 0.12 11.97 8.62
CA GLY A 239 -0.79 11.89 7.47
C GLY A 239 -1.96 10.95 7.73
N ASN A 240 -2.77 10.66 6.70
CA ASN A 240 -3.99 9.86 6.82
C ASN A 240 -3.76 8.50 7.51
N VAL A 241 -2.74 7.74 7.09
CA VAL A 241 -2.48 6.41 7.67
C VAL A 241 -2.22 6.52 9.18
N ALA A 242 -1.36 7.46 9.60
CA ALA A 242 -1.02 7.67 11.00
C ALA A 242 -2.22 8.15 11.81
N ILE A 243 -2.93 9.18 11.35
CA ILE A 243 -4.11 9.75 12.03
C ILE A 243 -5.16 8.67 12.30
N TYR A 244 -5.49 7.87 11.30
CA TYR A 244 -6.54 6.86 11.45
C TYR A 244 -6.05 5.58 12.14
N ALA A 245 -4.76 5.27 12.12
CA ALA A 245 -4.17 4.26 13.00
C ALA A 245 -4.28 4.68 14.47
N VAL A 246 -3.94 5.94 14.79
CA VAL A 246 -4.13 6.50 16.15
C VAL A 246 -5.59 6.42 16.58
N GLN A 247 -6.52 6.84 15.71
CA GLN A 247 -7.95 6.81 16.00
C GLN A 247 -8.44 5.40 16.35
N LYS A 248 -8.12 4.42 15.52
CA LYS A 248 -8.59 3.04 15.74
C LYS A 248 -7.89 2.38 16.92
N ALA A 249 -6.59 2.58 17.11
CA ALA A 249 -5.86 2.05 18.25
C ALA A 249 -6.44 2.58 19.59
N THR A 250 -6.72 3.88 19.66
CA THR A 250 -7.35 4.50 20.83
C THR A 250 -8.76 3.96 21.07
N GLN A 251 -9.55 3.75 20.01
CA GLN A 251 -10.88 3.13 20.13
C GLN A 251 -10.83 1.71 20.68
N LEU A 252 -9.74 0.97 20.45
CA LEU A 252 -9.53 -0.40 20.95
C LEU A 252 -8.78 -0.44 22.31
N GLY A 253 -8.69 0.71 23.00
CA GLY A 253 -8.17 0.80 24.37
C GLY A 253 -6.67 1.05 24.48
N ALA A 254 -5.93 1.23 23.37
CA ALA A 254 -4.52 1.56 23.42
C ALA A 254 -4.28 3.02 23.79
N LYS A 255 -3.13 3.29 24.43
CA LYS A 255 -2.64 4.64 24.66
C LYS A 255 -1.56 4.98 23.63
N VAL A 256 -1.92 5.77 22.62
CA VAL A 256 -0.94 6.29 21.65
C VAL A 256 -0.25 7.50 22.26
N VAL A 257 1.06 7.45 22.42
CA VAL A 257 1.82 8.48 23.16
C VAL A 257 2.71 9.35 22.28
N ALA A 258 2.91 9.01 21.01
CA ALA A 258 3.78 9.78 20.13
C ALA A 258 3.36 9.71 18.68
N MET A 259 3.58 10.83 17.96
CA MET A 259 3.48 10.98 16.51
C MET A 259 4.63 11.85 16.01
N CYS A 260 4.91 11.81 14.69
CA CYS A 260 5.96 12.65 14.10
C CYS A 260 5.55 13.27 12.76
N ASP A 261 6.33 14.22 12.31
CA ASP A 261 6.41 14.63 10.89
C ASP A 261 7.89 14.72 10.46
N SER A 262 8.17 15.27 9.27
CA SER A 262 9.53 15.34 8.73
C SER A 262 10.50 16.21 9.55
N ASN A 263 10.01 17.01 10.50
CA ASN A 263 10.82 17.95 11.26
C ASN A 263 11.12 17.45 12.68
N GLY A 264 10.26 16.57 13.23
CA GLY A 264 10.43 16.07 14.59
C GLY A 264 9.22 15.30 15.08
N TYR A 265 9.20 15.02 16.37
CA TYR A 265 8.14 14.21 16.98
C TYR A 265 7.59 14.83 18.27
N ILE A 266 6.33 14.53 18.54
CA ILE A 266 5.65 14.87 19.78
C ILE A 266 5.57 13.65 20.68
N TYR A 267 5.64 13.90 21.98
CA TYR A 267 5.39 12.92 23.02
C TYR A 267 4.39 13.48 24.03
N ASP A 268 3.33 12.73 24.27
CA ASP A 268 2.30 13.04 25.26
C ASP A 268 2.09 11.81 26.17
N PRO A 269 2.57 11.83 27.42
CA PRO A 269 2.43 10.69 28.32
C PRO A 269 0.98 10.37 28.69
N ASN A 270 0.05 11.33 28.51
CA ASN A 270 -1.36 11.15 28.78
C ASN A 270 -2.12 10.51 27.62
N GLY A 271 -1.49 10.44 26.46
CA GLY A 271 -2.07 9.97 25.21
C GLY A 271 -2.41 11.12 24.25
N ILE A 272 -2.15 10.91 22.97
CA ILE A 272 -2.33 11.91 21.92
C ILE A 272 -3.80 12.35 21.83
N ASN A 273 -4.02 13.65 21.95
CA ASN A 273 -5.31 14.29 21.64
C ASN A 273 -5.45 14.40 20.11
N LEU A 274 -6.20 13.47 19.53
CA LEU A 274 -6.31 13.35 18.08
C LEU A 274 -7.05 14.54 17.44
N ASP A 275 -8.00 15.19 18.14
CA ASP A 275 -8.72 16.34 17.62
C ASP A 275 -7.77 17.53 17.40
N VAL A 276 -6.80 17.72 18.29
CA VAL A 276 -5.75 18.74 18.13
C VAL A 276 -4.87 18.40 16.93
N VAL A 277 -4.49 17.14 16.77
CA VAL A 277 -3.68 16.70 15.60
C VAL A 277 -4.44 16.92 14.30
N LYS A 278 -5.71 16.54 14.23
CA LYS A 278 -6.57 16.75 13.04
C LYS A 278 -6.72 18.24 12.70
N ASP A 279 -6.96 19.10 13.68
CA ASP A 279 -7.03 20.55 13.44
C ASP A 279 -5.71 21.08 12.86
N ILE A 280 -4.56 20.67 13.41
CA ILE A 280 -3.25 21.07 12.89
C ILE A 280 -3.02 20.56 11.48
N LYS A 281 -3.26 19.26 11.22
CA LYS A 281 -2.83 18.60 9.98
C LYS A 281 -3.84 18.71 8.84
N GLU A 282 -5.13 18.51 9.14
CA GLU A 282 -6.18 18.43 8.12
C GLU A 282 -6.80 19.81 7.85
N VAL A 283 -6.97 20.65 8.89
CA VAL A 283 -7.59 21.97 8.76
C VAL A 283 -6.56 23.05 8.44
N LYS A 284 -5.55 23.20 9.30
CA LYS A 284 -4.54 24.28 9.19
C LYS A 284 -3.37 23.92 8.28
N ARG A 285 -3.16 22.64 7.98
CA ARG A 285 -2.01 22.11 7.24
C ARG A 285 -0.66 22.52 7.86
N GLY A 286 -0.65 22.65 9.18
CA GLY A 286 0.49 23.06 9.99
C GLY A 286 1.48 21.90 10.27
N ARG A 287 2.43 22.18 11.16
CA ARG A 287 3.44 21.23 11.61
C ARG A 287 3.08 20.61 12.94
N ILE A 288 3.46 19.34 13.15
CA ILE A 288 3.11 18.61 14.38
C ILE A 288 3.64 19.28 15.64
N LYS A 289 4.70 20.08 15.55
CA LYS A 289 5.27 20.83 16.70
C LYS A 289 4.26 21.72 17.41
N GLU A 290 3.26 22.24 16.68
CA GLU A 290 2.21 23.09 17.24
C GLU A 290 1.37 22.38 18.31
N TYR A 291 1.40 21.05 18.33
CA TYR A 291 0.71 20.24 19.33
C TYR A 291 1.23 20.53 20.75
N ALA A 292 2.56 20.60 20.94
CA ALA A 292 3.16 20.87 22.25
C ALA A 292 2.84 22.27 22.78
N ASP A 293 2.56 23.23 21.90
CA ASP A 293 2.10 24.58 22.29
C ASP A 293 0.63 24.62 22.75
N ARG A 294 -0.15 23.58 22.41
CA ARG A 294 -1.60 23.52 22.61
C ARG A 294 -2.05 22.50 23.65
N VAL A 295 -1.20 21.55 24.01
CA VAL A 295 -1.53 20.47 24.96
C VAL A 295 -0.53 20.48 26.13
N GLU A 296 -1.06 20.74 27.32
CA GLU A 296 -0.26 20.78 28.54
C GLU A 296 0.36 19.41 28.85
N GLY A 297 1.66 19.40 29.18
CA GLY A 297 2.40 18.19 29.48
C GLY A 297 2.97 17.47 28.26
N ALA A 298 2.57 17.85 27.04
CA ALA A 298 3.18 17.35 25.82
C ALA A 298 4.53 18.02 25.53
N THR A 299 5.42 17.29 24.88
CA THR A 299 6.75 17.79 24.46
C THR A 299 6.93 17.62 22.95
N TYR A 300 7.79 18.48 22.38
CA TYR A 300 8.25 18.34 20.99
C TYR A 300 9.76 18.19 20.99
N THR A 301 10.26 17.26 20.20
CA THR A 301 11.69 17.06 19.94
C THR A 301 11.95 17.19 18.45
N GLU A 302 12.88 18.06 18.08
CA GLU A 302 13.29 18.26 16.70
C GLU A 302 14.19 17.12 16.22
N GLY A 303 14.06 16.77 14.94
CA GLY A 303 14.83 15.70 14.31
C GLY A 303 14.21 14.31 14.44
N VAL A 304 15.03 13.30 14.15
CA VAL A 304 14.64 11.88 14.19
C VAL A 304 14.90 11.28 15.58
N GLY A 305 14.27 10.14 15.88
CA GLY A 305 14.51 9.45 17.15
C GLY A 305 13.24 9.08 17.94
N ILE A 306 12.09 9.13 17.32
CA ILE A 306 10.80 8.73 17.93
C ILE A 306 10.84 7.29 18.49
N TRP A 307 11.66 6.41 17.93
CA TRP A 307 11.91 5.05 18.43
C TRP A 307 12.59 4.97 19.81
N ASN A 308 13.12 6.10 20.34
CA ASN A 308 13.63 6.16 21.73
C ASN A 308 12.50 6.13 22.76
N ILE A 309 11.25 6.41 22.35
CA ILE A 309 10.09 6.37 23.25
C ILE A 309 9.72 4.92 23.51
N LYS A 310 9.71 4.54 24.80
CA LYS A 310 9.34 3.19 25.19
C LYS A 310 7.89 2.89 24.82
N CYS A 311 7.65 1.77 24.13
CA CYS A 311 6.33 1.33 23.71
C CYS A 311 6.22 -0.20 23.64
N ASP A 312 5.00 -0.71 23.66
CA ASP A 312 4.69 -2.11 23.40
C ASP A 312 4.56 -2.37 21.90
N VAL A 313 4.03 -1.37 21.18
CA VAL A 313 3.70 -1.43 19.75
C VAL A 313 4.30 -0.22 19.03
N TYR A 314 4.92 -0.48 17.89
CA TYR A 314 5.45 0.55 17.00
C TYR A 314 4.82 0.42 15.61
N LEU A 315 4.19 1.49 15.13
CA LEU A 315 3.49 1.55 13.85
C LEU A 315 4.21 2.54 12.91
N PRO A 316 5.11 2.07 12.05
CA PRO A 316 5.74 2.94 11.05
C PRO A 316 4.73 3.29 9.94
N CYS A 317 4.22 4.54 9.98
CA CYS A 317 3.14 5.05 9.13
C CYS A 317 3.51 6.31 8.33
N ALA A 318 4.79 6.69 8.28
CA ALA A 318 5.23 7.93 7.64
C ALA A 318 5.74 7.70 6.21
N THR A 319 6.98 7.27 6.07
CA THR A 319 7.67 7.20 4.77
C THR A 319 8.55 5.96 4.61
N GLN A 320 8.94 5.70 3.36
CA GLN A 320 9.87 4.62 3.03
C GLN A 320 11.22 4.80 3.77
N ASN A 321 11.78 3.68 4.26
CA ASN A 321 13.08 3.61 4.94
C ASN A 321 13.22 4.54 6.15
N GLU A 322 12.12 4.82 6.85
CA GLU A 322 12.15 5.65 8.06
C GLU A 322 12.71 4.93 9.30
N LEU A 323 12.67 3.60 9.31
CA LEU A 323 13.14 2.76 10.40
C LEU A 323 14.31 1.90 9.94
N ASP A 324 15.50 2.24 10.38
CA ASP A 324 16.73 1.52 10.11
C ASP A 324 17.08 0.53 11.24
N VAL A 325 18.19 -0.18 11.07
CA VAL A 325 18.63 -1.20 12.04
C VAL A 325 18.95 -0.62 13.42
N ASP A 326 19.42 0.62 13.52
CA ASP A 326 19.75 1.23 14.81
C ASP A 326 18.48 1.67 15.56
N GLY A 327 17.48 2.14 14.81
CA GLY A 327 16.14 2.38 15.35
C GLY A 327 15.50 1.10 15.89
N VAL A 328 15.56 0.00 15.13
CA VAL A 328 15.02 -1.30 15.60
C VAL A 328 15.79 -1.85 16.78
N LYS A 329 17.13 -1.74 16.84
CA LYS A 329 17.90 -2.12 18.04
C LYS A 329 17.42 -1.39 19.28
N THR A 330 17.10 -0.10 19.15
CA THR A 330 16.57 0.71 20.24
C THR A 330 15.18 0.25 20.66
N LEU A 331 14.28 -0.03 19.70
CA LEU A 331 12.95 -0.58 19.98
C LEU A 331 13.03 -1.93 20.70
N VAL A 332 13.93 -2.82 20.26
CA VAL A 332 14.16 -4.12 20.88
C VAL A 332 14.66 -3.95 22.32
N ALA A 333 15.64 -3.07 22.54
CA ALA A 333 16.19 -2.78 23.86
C ALA A 333 15.13 -2.17 24.81
N ASN A 334 14.23 -1.36 24.29
CA ASN A 334 13.10 -0.76 25.02
C ASN A 334 11.94 -1.74 25.28
N GLY A 335 12.01 -2.98 24.76
CA GLY A 335 11.00 -4.02 24.98
C GLY A 335 9.79 -3.94 24.05
N CYS A 336 9.85 -3.20 22.95
CA CYS A 336 8.82 -3.19 21.92
C CYS A 336 8.61 -4.61 21.39
N LYS A 337 7.37 -5.11 21.44
CA LYS A 337 7.04 -6.48 21.04
C LYS A 337 6.48 -6.57 19.62
N TYR A 338 5.71 -5.58 19.19
CA TYR A 338 4.98 -5.58 17.93
C TYR A 338 5.46 -4.45 17.03
N ILE A 339 5.83 -4.77 15.78
CA ILE A 339 6.15 -3.78 14.73
C ILE A 339 5.22 -4.09 13.55
N VAL A 340 4.35 -3.14 13.16
CA VAL A 340 3.34 -3.35 12.12
C VAL A 340 3.34 -2.19 11.14
N GLU A 341 3.67 -2.46 9.89
CA GLU A 341 3.96 -1.47 8.87
C GLU A 341 2.71 -0.87 8.24
N GLY A 342 2.48 0.43 8.46
CA GLY A 342 1.40 1.17 7.81
C GLY A 342 1.82 1.87 6.51
N ALA A 343 3.04 2.37 6.43
CA ALA A 343 3.61 2.94 5.21
C ALA A 343 4.09 1.84 4.25
N ASN A 344 4.47 2.20 3.03
CA ASN A 344 5.09 1.26 2.09
C ASN A 344 6.60 1.21 2.35
N MET A 345 7.14 0.01 2.59
CA MET A 345 8.55 -0.27 2.88
C MET A 345 9.17 0.71 3.91
N PRO A 346 8.55 0.94 5.07
CA PRO A 346 9.05 1.91 6.03
C PRO A 346 10.28 1.41 6.79
N THR A 347 10.43 0.09 6.92
CA THR A 347 11.55 -0.57 7.61
C THR A 347 12.54 -1.10 6.60
N THR A 348 13.84 -0.85 6.81
CA THR A 348 14.87 -1.41 5.93
C THR A 348 14.92 -2.93 6.08
N ARG A 349 15.39 -3.64 5.03
CA ARG A 349 15.50 -5.10 5.06
C ARG A 349 16.32 -5.60 6.26
N GLU A 350 17.47 -5.00 6.49
CA GLU A 350 18.35 -5.37 7.62
C GLU A 350 17.67 -5.15 8.98
N ALA A 351 16.87 -4.08 9.08
CA ALA A 351 16.09 -3.80 10.28
C ALA A 351 14.97 -4.82 10.50
N THR A 352 14.29 -5.24 9.44
CA THR A 352 13.26 -6.28 9.47
C THR A 352 13.84 -7.62 9.91
N GLU A 353 14.96 -8.04 9.31
CA GLU A 353 15.67 -9.26 9.68
C GLU A 353 16.11 -9.22 11.15
N TYR A 354 16.70 -8.10 11.59
CA TYR A 354 17.11 -7.91 12.99
C TYR A 354 15.90 -7.98 13.97
N ALA A 355 14.77 -7.39 13.62
CA ALA A 355 13.56 -7.44 14.45
C ALA A 355 13.09 -8.88 14.66
N MET A 356 12.97 -9.66 13.57
CA MET A 356 12.53 -11.05 13.60
C MET A 356 13.52 -11.96 14.34
N ASP A 357 14.81 -11.79 14.11
CA ASP A 357 15.87 -12.58 14.78
C ASP A 357 15.91 -12.34 16.31
N ASN A 358 15.42 -11.17 16.74
CA ASN A 358 15.29 -10.83 18.17
C ASN A 358 13.88 -11.10 18.73
N GLY A 359 13.07 -11.90 18.04
CA GLY A 359 11.76 -12.36 18.49
C GLY A 359 10.69 -11.27 18.54
N ARG A 360 10.83 -10.22 17.73
CA ARG A 360 9.75 -9.22 17.55
C ARG A 360 8.72 -9.76 16.57
N LEU A 361 7.46 -9.54 16.88
CA LEU A 361 6.35 -9.91 16.01
C LEU A 361 6.20 -8.80 14.95
N PHE A 362 6.58 -9.11 13.73
CA PHE A 362 6.66 -8.16 12.62
C PHE A 362 5.60 -8.47 11.55
N LEU A 363 4.74 -7.48 11.22
CA LEU A 363 3.78 -7.59 10.11
C LEU A 363 4.20 -6.67 8.96
N PRO A 364 4.42 -7.23 7.75
CA PRO A 364 4.85 -6.44 6.60
C PRO A 364 3.72 -5.59 6.02
N GLU A 365 4.11 -4.51 5.36
CA GLU A 365 3.21 -3.50 4.79
C GLU A 365 2.19 -4.09 3.80
N LYS A 366 2.59 -5.07 2.97
CA LYS A 366 1.68 -5.65 1.96
C LYS A 366 0.47 -6.36 2.57
N ALA A 367 0.59 -6.84 3.82
CA ALA A 367 -0.52 -7.37 4.59
C ALA A 367 -1.18 -6.27 5.43
N ALA A 368 -0.38 -5.50 6.18
CA ALA A 368 -0.91 -4.57 7.17
C ALA A 368 -1.60 -3.35 6.55
N ASN A 369 -1.06 -2.78 5.48
CA ASN A 369 -1.66 -1.61 4.83
C ASN A 369 -2.64 -1.97 3.69
N ALA A 370 -3.01 -3.24 3.54
CA ALA A 370 -3.95 -3.70 2.53
C ALA A 370 -5.38 -3.13 2.69
N GLY A 371 -5.70 -2.54 3.83
CA GLY A 371 -7.02 -1.93 4.07
C GLY A 371 -7.42 -0.90 3.01
N GLY A 372 -6.47 -0.10 2.54
CA GLY A 372 -6.72 0.89 1.49
C GLY A 372 -7.16 0.27 0.15
N VAL A 373 -6.47 -0.77 -0.32
CA VAL A 373 -6.84 -1.46 -1.56
C VAL A 373 -8.09 -2.33 -1.37
N ALA A 374 -8.27 -2.92 -0.20
CA ALA A 374 -9.49 -3.65 0.15
C ALA A 374 -10.72 -2.75 0.03
N THR A 375 -10.70 -1.57 0.65
CA THR A 375 -11.80 -0.62 0.55
C THR A 375 -11.99 -0.07 -0.87
N SER A 376 -10.91 0.06 -1.66
CA SER A 376 -11.03 0.36 -3.08
C SER A 376 -11.79 -0.74 -3.85
N ALA A 377 -11.56 -2.01 -3.55
CA ALA A 377 -12.34 -3.11 -4.14
C ALA A 377 -13.79 -3.15 -3.64
N LEU A 378 -14.04 -2.75 -2.37
CA LEU A 378 -15.41 -2.54 -1.88
C LEU A 378 -16.12 -1.38 -2.61
N GLU A 379 -15.39 -0.31 -2.97
CA GLU A 379 -15.92 0.75 -3.84
C GLU A 379 -16.32 0.20 -5.21
N MET A 380 -15.49 -0.66 -5.82
CA MET A 380 -15.86 -1.35 -7.07
C MET A 380 -17.14 -2.18 -6.92
N SER A 381 -17.27 -2.91 -5.82
CA SER A 381 -18.47 -3.71 -5.54
C SER A 381 -19.73 -2.84 -5.41
N GLN A 382 -19.65 -1.72 -4.71
CA GLN A 382 -20.73 -0.75 -4.58
C GLN A 382 -21.10 -0.16 -5.95
N ASN A 383 -20.09 0.19 -6.77
CA ASN A 383 -20.32 0.72 -8.11
C ASN A 383 -21.00 -0.31 -9.03
N SER A 384 -20.59 -1.58 -8.97
CA SER A 384 -21.20 -2.66 -9.74
C SER A 384 -22.67 -2.89 -9.38
N GLN A 385 -23.01 -2.79 -8.09
CA GLN A 385 -24.38 -2.89 -7.59
C GLN A 385 -25.19 -1.60 -7.79
N ARG A 386 -24.55 -0.48 -8.10
CA ARG A 386 -25.13 0.87 -8.13
C ARG A 386 -25.76 1.28 -6.79
N LEU A 387 -25.12 0.87 -5.69
CA LEU A 387 -25.54 1.15 -4.33
C LEU A 387 -24.39 1.85 -3.56
N SER A 388 -24.74 2.56 -2.52
CA SER A 388 -23.79 3.07 -1.53
C SER A 388 -24.05 2.37 -0.20
N TRP A 389 -23.00 1.85 0.41
CA TRP A 389 -23.07 1.24 1.74
C TRP A 389 -22.83 2.28 2.83
N THR A 390 -23.34 2.03 4.01
CA THR A 390 -23.08 2.87 5.20
C THR A 390 -21.64 2.71 5.67
N SER A 391 -21.18 3.62 6.51
CA SER A 391 -19.84 3.53 7.13
C SER A 391 -19.67 2.22 7.90
N ASP A 392 -20.69 1.81 8.65
CA ASP A 392 -20.64 0.58 9.45
C ASP A 392 -20.55 -0.67 8.57
N GLU A 393 -21.28 -0.72 7.45
CA GLU A 393 -21.20 -1.82 6.49
C GLU A 393 -19.82 -1.93 5.85
N VAL A 394 -19.22 -0.79 5.47
CA VAL A 394 -17.88 -0.78 4.86
C VAL A 394 -16.82 -1.14 5.91
N ASP A 395 -16.90 -0.58 7.13
CA ASP A 395 -15.94 -0.85 8.21
C ASP A 395 -16.01 -2.33 8.66
N ALA A 396 -17.21 -2.90 8.80
CA ALA A 396 -17.38 -4.32 9.12
C ALA A 396 -16.76 -5.26 8.06
N LYS A 397 -16.95 -4.94 6.77
CA LYS A 397 -16.33 -5.69 5.67
C LYS A 397 -14.80 -5.52 5.65
N LEU A 398 -14.30 -4.31 5.87
CA LEU A 398 -12.87 -4.03 5.98
C LEU A 398 -12.25 -4.83 7.14
N HIS A 399 -12.89 -4.81 8.32
CA HIS A 399 -12.43 -5.56 9.47
C HIS A 399 -12.34 -7.07 9.15
N GLN A 400 -13.40 -7.65 8.57
CA GLN A 400 -13.38 -9.07 8.21
C GLN A 400 -12.27 -9.40 7.20
N ILE A 401 -12.04 -8.55 6.20
CA ILE A 401 -10.94 -8.73 5.24
C ILE A 401 -9.58 -8.75 5.95
N MET A 402 -9.36 -7.87 6.93
CA MET A 402 -8.09 -7.84 7.67
C MET A 402 -7.91 -9.07 8.57
N VAL A 403 -8.98 -9.58 9.18
CA VAL A 403 -9.00 -10.87 9.89
C VAL A 403 -8.60 -12.01 8.95
N ASP A 404 -9.21 -12.05 7.76
CA ASP A 404 -8.94 -13.10 6.78
C ASP A 404 -7.50 -13.02 6.22
N ILE A 405 -6.95 -11.81 6.05
CA ILE A 405 -5.55 -11.62 5.66
C ILE A 405 -4.63 -12.22 6.72
N TYR A 406 -4.86 -11.88 8.00
CA TYR A 406 -4.04 -12.41 9.08
C TYR A 406 -4.08 -13.95 9.12
N ALA A 407 -5.28 -14.53 9.06
CA ALA A 407 -5.46 -15.97 9.06
C ALA A 407 -4.69 -16.66 7.92
N LYS A 408 -4.75 -16.10 6.70
CA LYS A 408 -4.04 -16.66 5.52
C LYS A 408 -2.53 -16.60 5.67
N ILE A 409 -1.98 -15.46 6.12
CA ILE A 409 -0.52 -15.31 6.24
C ILE A 409 0.04 -16.15 7.39
N SER A 410 -0.67 -16.25 8.51
CA SER A 410 -0.30 -17.11 9.64
C SER A 410 -0.36 -18.58 9.25
N ASP A 411 -1.44 -19.04 8.57
CA ASP A 411 -1.55 -20.41 8.07
C ASP A 411 -0.43 -20.74 7.07
N ALA A 412 -0.16 -19.85 6.11
CA ALA A 412 0.91 -20.06 5.14
C ALA A 412 2.28 -20.20 5.83
N ALA A 413 2.60 -19.33 6.78
CA ALA A 413 3.84 -19.44 7.54
C ALA A 413 3.93 -20.80 8.28
N LYS A 414 2.87 -21.21 8.98
CA LYS A 414 2.81 -22.49 9.71
C LYS A 414 2.98 -23.70 8.78
N ARG A 415 2.34 -23.74 7.61
CA ARG A 415 2.43 -24.84 6.63
C ARG A 415 3.85 -25.07 6.07
N TYR A 416 4.67 -24.03 6.09
CA TYR A 416 6.05 -24.11 5.61
C TYR A 416 7.09 -24.09 6.72
N ASP A 417 6.70 -24.36 7.97
CA ASP A 417 7.58 -24.43 9.15
C ASP A 417 8.29 -23.09 9.45
N LEU A 418 7.63 -21.97 9.12
CA LEU A 418 8.10 -20.59 9.29
C LEU A 418 7.21 -19.83 10.29
N THR A 419 6.78 -20.49 11.36
CA THR A 419 5.91 -19.90 12.39
C THR A 419 6.44 -18.53 12.83
N ASP A 420 5.52 -17.54 12.92
CA ASP A 420 5.79 -16.13 13.24
C ASP A 420 6.61 -15.35 12.20
N ASN A 421 6.99 -15.95 11.08
CA ASN A 421 7.54 -15.22 9.95
C ASN A 421 6.41 -14.78 9.01
N TYR A 422 5.73 -13.69 9.37
CA TYR A 422 4.60 -13.16 8.60
C TYR A 422 5.02 -12.48 7.29
N VAL A 423 6.30 -12.13 7.15
CA VAL A 423 6.87 -11.63 5.89
C VAL A 423 6.85 -12.75 4.85
N ALA A 424 7.39 -13.91 5.20
CA ALA A 424 7.32 -15.09 4.34
C ALA A 424 5.87 -15.54 4.14
N GLY A 425 5.07 -15.59 5.21
CA GLY A 425 3.65 -15.96 5.14
C GLY A 425 2.85 -15.10 4.17
N ALA A 426 3.07 -13.78 4.14
CA ALA A 426 2.41 -12.87 3.21
C ALA A 426 2.81 -13.14 1.75
N ASN A 427 4.09 -13.34 1.48
CA ASN A 427 4.56 -13.65 0.13
C ASN A 427 4.05 -15.02 -0.35
N ILE A 428 4.09 -16.05 0.50
CA ILE A 428 3.60 -17.40 0.19
C ILE A 428 2.09 -17.38 -0.08
N ALA A 429 1.29 -16.84 0.83
CA ALA A 429 -0.17 -16.80 0.68
C ALA A 429 -0.60 -16.04 -0.58
N GLY A 430 0.08 -14.92 -0.88
CA GLY A 430 -0.17 -14.14 -2.08
C GLY A 430 0.19 -14.93 -3.35
N PHE A 431 1.35 -15.55 -3.36
CA PHE A 431 1.85 -16.35 -4.48
C PHE A 431 0.93 -17.55 -4.77
N GLU A 432 0.63 -18.38 -3.78
CA GLU A 432 -0.18 -19.58 -3.97
C GLU A 432 -1.54 -19.26 -4.60
N LYS A 433 -2.22 -18.22 -4.13
CA LYS A 433 -3.52 -17.83 -4.70
C LYS A 433 -3.44 -17.45 -6.18
N VAL A 434 -2.42 -16.66 -6.56
CA VAL A 434 -2.22 -16.24 -7.96
C VAL A 434 -1.85 -17.42 -8.83
N VAL A 435 -0.92 -18.26 -8.38
CA VAL A 435 -0.43 -19.41 -9.13
C VAL A 435 -1.52 -20.47 -9.32
N ASP A 436 -2.31 -20.75 -8.28
CA ASP A 436 -3.44 -21.67 -8.41
C ASP A 436 -4.47 -21.19 -9.46
N ALA A 437 -4.75 -19.89 -9.50
CA ALA A 437 -5.59 -19.31 -10.53
C ALA A 437 -4.96 -19.42 -11.92
N MET A 438 -3.66 -19.11 -12.06
CA MET A 438 -2.91 -19.25 -13.32
C MET A 438 -2.92 -20.70 -13.85
N ILE A 439 -2.77 -21.67 -12.96
CA ILE A 439 -2.79 -23.09 -13.31
C ILE A 439 -4.20 -23.51 -13.74
N ALA A 440 -5.24 -23.10 -12.98
CA ALA A 440 -6.62 -23.46 -13.27
C ALA A 440 -7.13 -22.88 -14.60
N GLN A 441 -6.66 -21.70 -14.98
CA GLN A 441 -7.05 -21.03 -16.23
C GLN A 441 -6.23 -21.51 -17.45
N GLY A 442 -5.15 -22.25 -17.24
CA GLY A 442 -4.30 -22.77 -18.30
C GLY A 442 -3.25 -21.79 -18.79
N ILE A 443 -2.89 -21.90 -20.07
CA ILE A 443 -1.87 -21.05 -20.70
C ILE A 443 -2.60 -20.01 -21.55
N VAL A 444 -2.79 -18.83 -20.98
CA VAL A 444 -3.47 -17.68 -21.58
C VAL A 444 -2.57 -16.47 -21.59
#